data_2bc722e44f308df6b72c71aeebb5f53a
#
_entry.id   2bc722e44f308df6b72c71aeebb5f53a
#
_cell.length_a   1.000
_cell.length_b   1.000
_cell.length_c   1.000
_cell.angle_alpha   90.00
_cell.angle_beta   90.00
_cell.angle_gamma   90.00
#
_symmetry.space_group_name_H-M   'P 1'
#
loop_
_entity.id
_entity.type
_entity.pdbx_description
1 polymer ?
#
loop_
_entity_poly.entity_id
_entity_poly.type
_entity_poly.pdbx_seq_one_letter_code
_entity_poly.pdbx_strand_id
1 'polypeptide(L)'
;MSVVNIQEKFNLFEDRWSPKKIGELNGQQILLAKIKGEFVFHKHDNEDELFMVKKGVLEMHLQHEIITINEGEFYIVPKGVAHKPVAKDEVHILLFEPLSTKHTGDVVADITVETYESI
;
A
#
# COMPACT_ATOMS: atom_id res chain seq x y z
N MET A 1 -22.34 -4.01 11.31
CA MET A 1 -20.89 -3.87 11.11
C MET A 1 -20.32 -2.92 12.14
N SER A 2 -19.13 -3.22 12.63
CA SER A 2 -18.45 -2.39 13.63
C SER A 2 -17.74 -1.20 12.96
N VAL A 3 -17.59 -0.12 13.71
CA VAL A 3 -16.69 0.95 13.33
C VAL A 3 -15.26 0.43 13.37
N VAL A 4 -14.47 0.73 12.36
CA VAL A 4 -13.05 0.36 12.31
C VAL A 4 -12.21 1.53 12.79
N ASN A 5 -11.43 1.31 13.84
CA ASN A 5 -10.44 2.27 14.31
C ASN A 5 -9.10 1.93 13.66
N ILE A 6 -8.63 2.79 12.79
CA ILE A 6 -7.42 2.52 11.99
C ILE A 6 -6.19 2.37 12.88
N GLN A 7 -6.02 3.21 13.90
CA GLN A 7 -4.86 3.13 14.79
C GLN A 7 -4.85 1.83 15.60
N GLU A 8 -6.01 1.39 16.07
CA GLU A 8 -6.12 0.10 16.77
C GLU A 8 -5.71 -1.05 15.86
N LYS A 9 -6.08 -0.99 14.58
CA LYS A 9 -5.68 -2.00 13.61
C LYS A 9 -4.17 -2.01 13.37
N PHE A 10 -3.54 -0.85 13.25
CA PHE A 10 -2.07 -0.78 13.17
C PHE A 10 -1.38 -1.38 14.39
N ASN A 11 -1.99 -1.25 15.56
CA ASN A 11 -1.41 -1.79 16.81
C ASN A 11 -1.44 -3.32 16.87
N LEU A 12 -2.16 -3.99 15.96
CA LEU A 12 -2.29 -5.45 15.98
C LEU A 12 -1.14 -6.19 15.28
N PHE A 13 -0.29 -5.49 14.53
CA PHE A 13 0.77 -6.14 13.78
C PHE A 13 2.05 -5.30 13.75
N GLU A 14 3.17 -5.97 13.49
CA GLU A 14 4.49 -5.33 13.40
C GLU A 14 5.22 -5.67 12.11
N ASP A 15 4.83 -6.76 11.43
CA ASP A 15 5.48 -7.20 10.19
C ASP A 15 5.35 -6.16 9.10
N ARG A 16 6.40 -6.05 8.29
CA ARG A 16 6.50 -5.07 7.21
C ARG A 16 6.25 -5.72 5.86
N TRP A 17 5.82 -4.90 4.90
CA TRP A 17 5.55 -5.33 3.52
C TRP A 17 4.52 -6.46 3.43
N SER A 18 3.65 -6.55 4.41
CA SER A 18 2.60 -7.55 4.49
C SER A 18 1.26 -6.87 4.78
N PRO A 19 0.57 -6.40 3.73
CA PRO A 19 -0.70 -5.68 3.91
C PRO A 19 -1.74 -6.51 4.64
N LYS A 20 -2.52 -5.83 5.47
CA LYS A 20 -3.62 -6.41 6.24
C LYS A 20 -4.94 -5.82 5.77
N LYS A 21 -5.90 -6.67 5.46
CA LYS A 21 -7.23 -6.21 5.03
C LYS A 21 -8.06 -5.82 6.24
N ILE A 22 -8.61 -4.61 6.20
CA ILE A 22 -9.47 -4.09 7.28
C ILE A 22 -10.89 -3.79 6.81
N GLY A 23 -11.17 -3.88 5.52
CA GLY A 23 -12.52 -3.66 4.99
C GLY A 23 -12.62 -3.85 3.50
N GLU A 24 -13.85 -3.98 3.03
CA GLU A 24 -14.20 -4.07 1.61
C GLU A 24 -15.44 -3.24 1.34
N LEU A 25 -15.49 -2.63 0.16
CA LEU A 25 -16.67 -1.93 -0.31
C LEU A 25 -16.67 -1.88 -1.85
N ASN A 26 -17.81 -2.19 -2.47
CA ASN A 26 -18.02 -2.07 -3.92
C ASN A 26 -16.91 -2.70 -4.78
N GLY A 27 -16.43 -3.89 -4.39
CA GLY A 27 -15.36 -4.57 -5.12
C GLY A 27 -13.97 -4.00 -4.85
N GLN A 28 -13.84 -3.07 -3.90
CA GLN A 28 -12.58 -2.48 -3.45
C GLN A 28 -12.20 -3.04 -2.08
N GLN A 29 -10.94 -2.95 -1.74
CA GLN A 29 -10.45 -3.34 -0.42
C GLN A 29 -9.66 -2.20 0.21
N ILE A 30 -9.70 -2.17 1.54
CA ILE A 30 -8.91 -1.24 2.34
C ILE A 30 -7.86 -2.07 3.08
N LEU A 31 -6.60 -1.71 2.86
CA LEU A 31 -5.46 -2.40 3.46
C LEU A 31 -4.64 -1.44 4.31
N LEU A 32 -4.01 -1.98 5.35
CA LEU A 32 -2.99 -1.27 6.11
C LEU A 32 -1.67 -2.00 5.93
N ALA A 33 -0.58 -1.24 5.84
CA ALA A 33 0.75 -1.82 5.78
C ALA A 33 1.74 -0.95 6.56
N LYS A 34 2.74 -1.60 7.12
CA LYS A 34 3.93 -0.96 7.65
C LYS A 34 5.07 -1.28 6.69
N ILE A 35 5.82 -0.26 6.31
CA ILE A 35 6.87 -0.42 5.31
C ILE A 35 8.13 0.31 5.76
N LYS A 36 9.29 -0.24 5.37
CA LYS A 36 10.60 0.38 5.55
C LYS A 36 11.54 -0.18 4.48
N GLY A 37 12.35 0.69 3.89
CA GLY A 37 13.25 0.32 2.81
C GLY A 37 12.56 0.45 1.45
N GLU A 38 13.03 -0.30 0.48
CA GLU A 38 12.54 -0.23 -0.89
C GLU A 38 11.67 -1.43 -1.23
N PHE A 39 10.60 -1.16 -1.97
CA PHE A 39 9.80 -2.19 -2.61
C PHE A 39 10.41 -2.50 -3.99
N VAL A 40 9.65 -3.18 -4.86
CA VAL A 40 10.07 -3.44 -6.25
C VAL A 40 9.33 -2.51 -7.20
N PHE A 41 9.96 -2.15 -8.32
CA PHE A 41 9.25 -1.48 -9.41
C PHE A 41 8.25 -2.47 -10.01
N HIS A 42 7.00 -2.04 -10.09
CA HIS A 42 5.91 -2.84 -10.64
C HIS A 42 4.80 -1.93 -11.12
N LYS A 43 3.85 -2.50 -11.85
CA LYS A 43 2.67 -1.78 -12.30
C LYS A 43 1.44 -2.68 -12.24
N HIS A 44 0.27 -2.06 -12.22
CA HIS A 44 -1.02 -2.72 -12.31
C HIS A 44 -1.71 -2.23 -13.59
N ASP A 45 -1.89 -3.11 -14.58
CA ASP A 45 -2.40 -2.70 -15.88
C ASP A 45 -3.87 -2.28 -15.84
N ASN A 46 -4.63 -2.80 -14.89
CA ASN A 46 -6.09 -2.62 -14.83
C ASN A 46 -6.59 -1.94 -13.56
N GLU A 47 -5.72 -1.60 -12.62
CA GLU A 47 -6.13 -1.04 -11.34
C GLU A 47 -5.40 0.26 -11.03
N ASP A 48 -6.17 1.27 -10.59
CA ASP A 48 -5.62 2.43 -9.89
C ASP A 48 -5.39 2.03 -8.43
N GLU A 49 -4.39 2.60 -7.79
CA GLU A 49 -4.07 2.29 -6.40
C GLU A 49 -3.84 3.56 -5.60
N LEU A 50 -4.59 3.73 -4.51
CA LEU A 50 -4.44 4.88 -3.63
C LEU A 50 -3.52 4.52 -2.46
N PHE A 51 -2.52 5.37 -2.22
CA PHE A 51 -1.61 5.29 -1.07
C PHE A 51 -1.83 6.51 -0.19
N MET A 52 -2.26 6.30 1.05
CA MET A 52 -2.40 7.37 2.05
C MET A 52 -1.38 7.13 3.16
N VAL A 53 -0.62 8.16 3.51
CA VAL A 53 0.35 8.08 4.61
C VAL A 53 -0.33 8.46 5.91
N LYS A 54 -0.31 7.52 6.88
CA LYS A 54 -0.84 7.74 8.23
C LYS A 54 0.24 8.14 9.20
N LYS A 55 1.49 7.71 8.97
CA LYS A 55 2.65 8.04 9.81
C LYS A 55 3.92 7.98 8.97
N GLY A 56 4.77 8.98 9.11
CA GLY A 56 6.04 9.06 8.42
C GLY A 56 5.95 9.76 7.08
N VAL A 57 6.95 9.54 6.24
CA VAL A 57 7.07 10.12 4.91
C VAL A 57 7.36 9.02 3.90
N LEU A 58 6.54 8.93 2.86
CA LEU A 58 6.70 7.97 1.78
C LEU A 58 7.23 8.66 0.53
N GLU A 59 8.24 8.07 -0.10
CA GLU A 59 8.63 8.44 -1.45
C GLU A 59 8.04 7.45 -2.44
N MET A 60 7.28 7.95 -3.40
CA MET A 60 6.79 7.14 -4.51
C MET A 60 7.68 7.39 -5.71
N HIS A 61 8.51 6.40 -6.05
CA HIS A 61 9.41 6.50 -7.19
C HIS A 61 8.67 6.10 -8.46
N LEU A 62 8.53 7.04 -9.39
CA LEU A 62 8.07 6.80 -10.75
C LEU A 62 9.29 6.73 -11.66
N GLN A 63 9.09 6.43 -12.95
CA GLN A 63 10.23 6.28 -13.86
C GLN A 63 11.06 7.56 -14.03
N HIS A 64 10.42 8.73 -13.98
CA HIS A 64 11.06 10.01 -14.27
C HIS A 64 10.96 11.04 -13.14
N GLU A 65 10.36 10.68 -12.02
CA GLU A 65 10.24 11.58 -10.89
C GLU A 65 10.03 10.83 -9.57
N ILE A 66 10.25 11.51 -8.46
CA ILE A 66 9.98 11.03 -7.12
C ILE A 66 8.92 11.92 -6.51
N ILE A 67 7.84 11.32 -6.04
CA ILE A 67 6.75 12.05 -5.38
C ILE A 67 6.85 11.80 -3.89
N THR A 68 6.85 12.86 -3.09
CA THR A 68 6.87 12.79 -1.62
C THR A 68 5.45 12.89 -1.11
N ILE A 69 5.05 11.93 -0.26
CA ILE A 69 3.73 11.89 0.37
C ILE A 69 3.95 11.99 1.88
N ASN A 70 3.44 13.07 2.48
CA ASN A 70 3.57 13.34 3.91
C ASN A 70 2.36 12.82 4.68
N GLU A 71 2.44 12.81 6.02
CA GLU A 71 1.33 12.39 6.87
C GLU A 71 0.05 13.14 6.50
N GLY A 72 -1.05 12.40 6.38
CA GLY A 72 -2.36 12.95 6.04
C GLY A 72 -2.57 13.20 4.55
N GLU A 73 -1.55 12.93 3.73
CA GLU A 73 -1.64 13.08 2.27
C GLU A 73 -1.82 11.73 1.61
N PHE A 74 -2.39 11.74 0.41
CA PHE A 74 -2.46 10.53 -0.41
C PHE A 74 -2.06 10.82 -1.85
N TYR A 75 -1.65 9.77 -2.55
CA TYR A 75 -1.36 9.80 -3.97
C TYR A 75 -2.04 8.61 -4.63
N ILE A 76 -2.66 8.83 -5.78
CA ILE A 76 -3.26 7.77 -6.58
C ILE A 76 -2.29 7.44 -7.72
N VAL A 77 -1.79 6.21 -7.72
CA VAL A 77 -1.00 5.69 -8.84
C VAL A 77 -1.97 5.22 -9.90
N PRO A 78 -1.99 5.85 -11.09
CA PRO A 78 -2.88 5.40 -12.17
C PRO A 78 -2.50 4.01 -12.68
N LYS A 79 -3.49 3.29 -13.16
CA LYS A 79 -3.24 1.99 -13.83
C LYS A 79 -2.21 2.17 -14.95
N GLY A 80 -1.36 1.18 -15.13
CA GLY A 80 -0.31 1.17 -16.14
C GLY A 80 0.95 1.97 -15.79
N VAL A 81 0.97 2.67 -14.66
CA VAL A 81 2.13 3.47 -14.25
C VAL A 81 3.04 2.64 -13.34
N ALA A 82 4.28 2.43 -13.79
CA ALA A 82 5.29 1.73 -13.01
C ALA A 82 5.71 2.58 -11.81
N HIS A 83 5.80 1.96 -10.64
CA HIS A 83 6.08 2.66 -9.39
C HIS A 83 6.81 1.76 -8.39
N LYS A 84 7.54 2.40 -7.48
CA LYS A 84 8.27 1.74 -6.40
C LYS A 84 8.14 2.58 -5.13
N PRO A 85 7.40 2.12 -4.12
CA PRO A 85 7.38 2.78 -2.81
C PRO A 85 8.73 2.64 -2.11
N VAL A 86 9.21 3.74 -1.53
CA VAL A 86 10.46 3.78 -0.76
C VAL A 86 10.23 4.53 0.56
N ALA A 87 10.60 3.90 1.65
CA ALA A 87 10.46 4.47 3.00
C ALA A 87 11.82 4.40 3.70
N LYS A 88 12.45 5.56 3.93
CA LYS A 88 13.76 5.61 4.63
C LYS A 88 13.63 5.15 6.07
N ASP A 89 12.57 5.62 6.75
CA ASP A 89 12.17 5.17 8.09
C ASP A 89 10.83 4.46 7.98
N GLU A 90 10.37 3.81 9.05
CA GLU A 90 9.10 3.09 9.02
C GLU A 90 7.94 4.05 8.71
N VAL A 91 7.13 3.68 7.74
CA VAL A 91 5.94 4.42 7.30
C VAL A 91 4.73 3.52 7.47
N HIS A 92 3.64 4.09 7.96
CA HIS A 92 2.34 3.42 8.04
C HIS A 92 1.44 3.97 6.94
N ILE A 93 0.95 3.09 6.09
CA ILE A 93 0.11 3.46 4.94
C ILE A 93 -1.23 2.76 4.96
N LEU A 94 -2.22 3.44 4.39
CA LEU A 94 -3.50 2.86 4.04
C LEU A 94 -3.56 2.77 2.53
N LEU A 95 -3.92 1.59 2.03
CA LEU A 95 -4.12 1.33 0.62
C LEU A 95 -5.61 1.16 0.35
N PHE A 96 -6.07 1.72 -0.77
CA PHE A 96 -7.43 1.52 -1.26
C PHE A 96 -7.34 1.14 -2.72
N GLU A 97 -7.84 -0.05 -3.07
CA GLU A 97 -7.60 -0.64 -4.38
C GLU A 97 -8.66 -1.70 -4.71
N PRO A 98 -8.87 -2.01 -6.00
CA PRO A 98 -9.72 -3.15 -6.37
C PRO A 98 -9.21 -4.46 -5.79
N LEU A 99 -10.14 -5.38 -5.49
CA LEU A 99 -9.80 -6.70 -4.97
C LEU A 99 -8.88 -7.50 -5.91
N SER A 100 -8.92 -7.21 -7.21
CA SER A 100 -8.08 -7.88 -8.22
C SER A 100 -6.61 -7.45 -8.22
N THR A 101 -6.25 -6.41 -7.46
CA THR A 101 -4.89 -5.87 -7.45
C THR A 101 -3.91 -6.85 -6.81
N LYS A 102 -2.85 -7.20 -7.53
CA LYS A 102 -1.79 -8.09 -7.03
C LYS A 102 -0.71 -7.26 -6.33
N HIS A 103 -0.17 -7.79 -5.22
CA HIS A 103 0.79 -7.09 -4.35
C HIS A 103 1.97 -6.46 -5.11
N THR A 104 2.61 -7.20 -6.00
CA THR A 104 3.73 -6.74 -6.82
C THR A 104 3.40 -6.75 -8.32
N GLY A 105 2.13 -6.60 -8.69
CA GLY A 105 1.69 -6.69 -10.08
C GLY A 105 2.04 -8.06 -10.67
N ASP A 106 2.64 -8.08 -11.86
CA ASP A 106 3.09 -9.31 -12.51
C ASP A 106 4.54 -9.70 -12.12
N VAL A 107 5.20 -8.90 -11.29
CA VAL A 107 6.55 -9.21 -10.80
C VAL A 107 6.46 -10.18 -9.63
N VAL A 108 7.25 -11.26 -9.67
CA VAL A 108 7.38 -12.21 -8.56
C VAL A 108 8.72 -11.98 -7.88
N ALA A 109 8.70 -11.71 -6.59
CA ALA A 109 9.89 -11.41 -5.80
C ALA A 109 9.72 -12.01 -4.40
N ASP A 110 10.80 -12.05 -3.61
CA ASP A 110 10.77 -12.57 -2.24
C ASP A 110 9.77 -11.81 -1.36
N ILE A 111 9.57 -10.52 -1.66
CA ILE A 111 8.67 -9.64 -0.90
C ILE A 111 7.20 -9.81 -1.31
N THR A 112 6.89 -10.57 -2.37
CA THR A 112 5.52 -10.72 -2.88
C THR A 112 4.63 -11.48 -1.90
N VAL A 113 3.44 -10.94 -1.61
CA VAL A 113 2.40 -11.57 -0.81
C VAL A 113 1.23 -11.92 -1.73
N GLU A 114 0.82 -13.18 -1.77
CA GLU A 114 -0.25 -13.65 -2.67
C GLU A 114 -1.64 -13.43 -2.09
N THR A 115 -1.79 -13.57 -0.77
CA THR A 115 -3.06 -13.36 -0.08
C THR A 115 -2.84 -12.48 1.14
N TYR A 116 -3.82 -11.62 1.44
CA TYR A 116 -3.71 -10.69 2.57
C TYR A 116 -4.50 -11.21 3.77
N GLU A 117 -3.84 -11.17 4.93
CA GLU A 117 -4.49 -11.48 6.20
C GLU A 117 -5.54 -10.41 6.51
N SER A 118 -6.72 -10.85 6.93
CA SER A 118 -7.77 -9.95 7.45
C SER A 118 -7.63 -9.79 8.95
N ILE A 119 -7.73 -8.57 9.42
CA ILE A 119 -7.61 -8.28 10.85
C ILE A 119 -8.78 -7.47 11.44
#